data_eeeba5b47b07febaa0ad9de65b54ff40
#
_entry.id   eeeba5b47b07febaa0ad9de65b54ff40
#
_cell.length_a   1.000
_cell.length_b   1.000
_cell.length_c   1.000
_cell.angle_alpha   90.00
_cell.angle_beta   90.00
_cell.angle_gamma   90.00
#
_symmetry.space_group_name_H-M   'P 1'
#
loop_
_entity.id
_entity.type
_entity.pdbx_description
1 polymer ?
#
loop_
_entity_poly.entity_id
_entity_poly.type
_entity_poly.pdbx_seq_one_letter_code
_entity_poly.pdbx_strand_id
1 'polypeptide(L)'
;MTRKTLFVLAVAVLALTACAKKTKPPGDAGVCYHVVQQKDGSLKYNTLVKAPSLEVCAANLEAMRIKFLMLGGNQTDIYGAYQSNFLFLVKEGVMTSTSLEGPRYVALVRTGDGRLAIPGAMPR
;
A
#
# COMPACT_ATOMS: atom_id res chain seq x y z
N MET A 1 -27.42 38.25 -25.50
CA MET A 1 -27.07 38.21 -24.08
C MET A 1 -27.07 36.81 -23.47
N THR A 2 -27.19 35.80 -24.29
CA THR A 2 -27.11 34.37 -23.90
C THR A 2 -25.69 33.84 -23.83
N ARG A 3 -24.66 34.65 -24.10
CA ARG A 3 -23.26 34.21 -24.10
C ARG A 3 -22.65 33.99 -22.72
N LYS A 4 -23.22 34.57 -21.66
CA LYS A 4 -22.68 34.47 -20.29
C LYS A 4 -23.13 33.21 -19.57
N THR A 5 -24.19 32.55 -20.02
CA THR A 5 -24.70 31.31 -19.40
C THR A 5 -24.00 30.05 -19.90
N LEU A 6 -23.36 30.08 -21.06
CA LEU A 6 -22.63 28.93 -21.61
C LEU A 6 -21.25 28.69 -20.95
N PHE A 7 -20.64 29.73 -20.36
CA PHE A 7 -19.34 29.61 -19.70
C PHE A 7 -19.38 28.93 -18.35
N VAL A 8 -20.51 28.99 -17.64
CA VAL A 8 -20.65 28.43 -16.31
C VAL A 8 -20.80 26.91 -16.34
N LEU A 9 -21.40 26.36 -17.39
CA LEU A 9 -21.60 24.91 -17.56
C LEU A 9 -20.31 24.15 -17.90
N ALA A 10 -19.36 24.78 -18.59
CA ALA A 10 -18.10 24.13 -18.97
C ALA A 10 -17.14 23.93 -17.77
N VAL A 11 -17.20 24.81 -16.76
CA VAL A 11 -16.34 24.73 -15.58
C VAL A 11 -16.81 23.61 -14.62
N ALA A 12 -18.11 23.35 -14.55
CA ALA A 12 -18.66 22.32 -13.67
C ALA A 12 -18.32 20.90 -14.14
N VAL A 13 -18.17 20.66 -15.44
CA VAL A 13 -17.83 19.35 -16.01
C VAL A 13 -16.35 19.01 -15.77
N LEU A 14 -15.46 19.99 -15.77
CA LEU A 14 -14.03 19.78 -15.51
C LEU A 14 -13.74 19.43 -14.03
N ALA A 15 -14.54 19.94 -13.10
CA ALA A 15 -14.38 19.63 -11.67
C ALA A 15 -14.79 18.19 -11.32
N LEU A 16 -15.72 17.58 -12.07
CA LEU A 16 -16.17 16.21 -11.82
C LEU A 16 -15.17 15.14 -12.28
N THR A 17 -14.33 15.43 -13.27
CA THR A 17 -13.33 14.48 -13.78
C THR A 17 -12.07 14.44 -12.90
N ALA A 18 -11.81 15.45 -12.06
CA ALA A 18 -10.62 15.50 -11.20
C ALA A 18 -10.74 14.62 -9.95
N CYS A 19 -11.96 14.15 -9.55
CA CYS A 19 -12.19 13.43 -8.31
C CYS A 19 -12.13 11.91 -8.45
N ALA A 20 -11.81 11.34 -9.62
CA ALA A 20 -12.01 9.93 -9.91
C ALA A 20 -10.72 9.09 -9.93
N LYS A 21 -9.53 9.66 -9.64
CA LYS A 21 -8.27 8.92 -9.73
C LYS A 21 -7.89 8.29 -8.40
N LYS A 22 -7.87 6.95 -8.35
CA LYS A 22 -7.33 6.17 -7.24
C LYS A 22 -6.04 5.50 -7.69
N THR A 23 -5.03 5.50 -6.83
CA THR A 23 -3.76 4.84 -7.08
C THR A 23 -3.92 3.35 -6.80
N LYS A 24 -3.77 2.52 -7.83
CA LYS A 24 -3.91 1.07 -7.73
C LYS A 24 -2.55 0.40 -7.82
N PRO A 25 -2.33 -0.70 -7.07
CA PRO A 25 -1.08 -1.44 -7.13
C PRO A 25 -1.01 -2.37 -8.34
N PRO A 26 0.21 -2.82 -8.72
CA PRO A 26 0.36 -3.81 -9.79
C PRO A 26 -0.37 -5.10 -9.49
N GLY A 27 -0.92 -5.73 -10.55
CA GLY A 27 -1.67 -6.97 -10.45
C GLY A 27 -0.89 -8.23 -10.85
N ASP A 28 0.44 -8.16 -10.98
CA ASP A 28 1.26 -9.30 -11.40
C ASP A 28 1.15 -10.46 -10.41
N ALA A 29 0.86 -11.65 -10.93
CA ALA A 29 0.66 -12.83 -10.09
C ALA A 29 1.97 -13.25 -9.42
N GLY A 30 1.93 -13.44 -8.11
CA GLY A 30 3.04 -13.99 -7.33
C GLY A 30 4.24 -13.07 -7.16
N VAL A 31 4.16 -11.81 -7.55
CA VAL A 31 5.28 -10.87 -7.41
C VAL A 31 5.06 -9.98 -6.19
N CYS A 32 6.02 -10.01 -5.27
CA CYS A 32 6.05 -9.16 -4.08
C CYS A 32 6.89 -7.92 -4.38
N TYR A 33 6.29 -6.74 -4.24
CA TYR A 33 6.97 -5.47 -4.48
C TYR A 33 7.22 -4.72 -3.17
N HIS A 34 8.38 -4.09 -3.08
CA HIS A 34 8.63 -3.01 -2.13
C HIS A 34 8.26 -1.70 -2.80
N VAL A 35 7.36 -0.93 -2.19
CA VAL A 35 6.84 0.31 -2.74
C VAL A 35 7.52 1.48 -2.05
N VAL A 36 8.10 2.37 -2.85
CA VAL A 36 8.78 3.56 -2.35
C VAL A 36 8.08 4.80 -2.91
N GLN A 37 7.67 5.70 -2.02
CA GLN A 37 7.12 6.98 -2.42
C GLN A 37 8.26 7.94 -2.74
N GLN A 38 8.23 8.49 -3.96
CA GLN A 38 9.25 9.43 -4.42
C GLN A 38 8.90 10.86 -4.01
N LYS A 39 9.87 11.78 -4.14
CA LYS A 39 9.70 13.18 -3.73
C LYS A 39 8.58 13.90 -4.49
N ASP A 40 8.32 13.49 -5.74
CA ASP A 40 7.26 14.06 -6.57
C ASP A 40 5.87 13.47 -6.27
N GLY A 41 5.77 12.55 -5.29
CA GLY A 41 4.53 11.87 -4.94
C GLY A 41 4.26 10.60 -5.73
N SER A 42 5.03 10.30 -6.76
CA SER A 42 4.88 9.05 -7.52
C SER A 42 5.39 7.86 -6.71
N LEU A 43 4.89 6.67 -7.07
CA LEU A 43 5.31 5.42 -6.43
C LEU A 43 6.27 4.67 -7.33
N LYS A 44 7.34 4.14 -6.73
CA LYS A 44 8.27 3.23 -7.39
C LYS A 44 8.06 1.83 -6.84
N TYR A 45 7.84 0.87 -7.74
CA TYR A 45 7.63 -0.54 -7.39
C TYR A 45 8.91 -1.32 -7.67
N ASN A 46 9.60 -1.71 -6.60
CA ASN A 46 10.81 -2.53 -6.71
C ASN A 46 10.46 -3.99 -6.46
N THR A 47 10.75 -4.86 -7.42
CA THR A 47 10.56 -6.30 -7.23
C THR A 47 11.43 -6.79 -6.08
N LEU A 48 10.79 -7.34 -5.06
CA LEU A 48 11.51 -7.87 -3.90
C LEU A 48 11.76 -9.38 -4.06
N VAL A 49 10.68 -10.13 -4.29
CA VAL A 49 10.76 -11.59 -4.36
C VAL A 49 9.47 -12.11 -5.03
N LYS A 50 9.52 -13.33 -5.58
CA LYS A 50 8.33 -14.07 -5.92
C LYS A 50 7.80 -14.76 -4.66
N ALA A 51 6.51 -14.62 -4.40
CA ALA A 51 5.89 -15.16 -3.20
C ALA A 51 4.61 -15.94 -3.56
N PRO A 52 4.40 -17.11 -2.96
CA PRO A 52 3.19 -17.90 -3.25
C PRO A 52 1.94 -17.34 -2.58
N SER A 53 2.08 -16.46 -1.60
CA SER A 53 0.95 -15.90 -0.85
C SER A 53 1.27 -14.48 -0.37
N LEU A 54 0.21 -13.76 0.01
CA LEU A 54 0.33 -12.44 0.61
C LEU A 54 1.11 -12.50 1.93
N GLU A 55 0.91 -13.56 2.71
CA GLU A 55 1.61 -13.75 3.99
C GLU A 55 3.12 -13.88 3.80
N VAL A 56 3.56 -14.62 2.77
CA VAL A 56 4.98 -14.76 2.46
C VAL A 56 5.56 -13.43 1.98
N CYS A 57 4.82 -12.69 1.14
CA CYS A 57 5.24 -11.33 0.74
C CYS A 57 5.39 -10.42 1.97
N ALA A 58 4.39 -10.42 2.86
CA ALA A 58 4.43 -9.61 4.08
C ALA A 58 5.61 -10.01 4.98
N ALA A 59 5.91 -11.30 5.11
CA ALA A 59 7.04 -11.78 5.91
C ALA A 59 8.38 -11.28 5.36
N ASN A 60 8.54 -11.25 4.04
CA ASN A 60 9.74 -10.72 3.41
C ASN A 60 9.88 -9.21 3.63
N LEU A 61 8.78 -8.47 3.54
CA LEU A 61 8.76 -7.04 3.80
C LEU A 61 9.04 -6.73 5.28
N GLU A 62 8.51 -7.53 6.19
CA GLU A 62 8.78 -7.38 7.63
C GLU A 62 10.25 -7.65 7.95
N ALA A 63 10.85 -8.64 7.33
CA ALA A 63 12.28 -8.90 7.48
C ALA A 63 13.12 -7.70 7.03
N MET A 64 12.73 -7.07 5.92
CA MET A 64 13.38 -5.85 5.43
C MET A 64 13.22 -4.69 6.42
N ARG A 65 12.02 -4.51 6.98
CA ARG A 65 11.72 -3.48 7.96
C ARG A 65 12.58 -3.64 9.22
N ILE A 66 12.65 -4.85 9.75
CA ILE A 66 13.46 -5.17 10.93
C ILE A 66 14.94 -4.90 10.64
N LYS A 67 15.42 -5.30 9.47
CA LYS A 67 16.82 -5.07 9.06
C LYS A 67 17.16 -3.59 9.01
N PHE A 68 16.28 -2.76 8.48
CA PHE A 68 16.49 -1.31 8.46
C PHE A 68 16.58 -0.73 9.88
N LEU A 69 15.72 -1.18 10.79
CA LEU A 69 15.76 -0.74 12.18
C LEU A 69 17.04 -1.19 12.90
N MET A 70 17.49 -2.42 12.64
CA MET A 70 18.73 -2.95 13.23
C MET A 70 19.97 -2.21 12.73
N LEU A 71 19.95 -1.66 11.52
CA LEU A 71 21.05 -0.88 10.96
C LEU A 71 21.03 0.59 11.40
N GLY A 72 20.18 0.94 12.38
CA GLY A 72 20.09 2.29 12.91
C GLY A 72 19.14 3.21 12.14
N GLY A 73 18.34 2.66 11.23
CA GLY A 73 17.31 3.42 10.52
C GLY A 73 16.18 3.83 11.46
N ASN A 74 15.55 4.95 11.16
CA ASN A 74 14.39 5.45 11.92
C ASN A 74 13.07 5.26 11.18
N GLN A 75 13.09 4.59 10.03
CA GLN A 75 11.89 4.33 9.25
C GLN A 75 11.17 3.11 9.80
N THR A 76 10.02 3.34 10.44
CA THR A 76 9.23 2.29 11.09
C THR A 76 8.20 1.66 10.16
N ASP A 77 7.84 2.35 9.08
CA ASP A 77 6.80 1.93 8.15
C ASP A 77 7.41 1.53 6.82
N ILE A 78 6.96 0.39 6.28
CA ILE A 78 7.33 -0.08 4.95
C ILE A 78 6.05 -0.37 4.19
N TYR A 79 6.02 0.01 2.92
CA TYR A 79 4.91 -0.25 2.02
C TYR A 79 5.33 -1.27 0.97
N GLY A 80 4.39 -2.13 0.61
CA GLY A 80 4.57 -3.12 -0.42
C GLY A 80 3.34 -3.27 -1.28
N ALA A 81 3.42 -4.16 -2.24
CA ALA A 81 2.30 -4.51 -3.11
C ALA A 81 2.38 -5.98 -3.47
N TYR A 82 1.21 -6.64 -3.52
CA TYR A 82 1.09 -8.04 -3.89
C TYR A 82 -0.29 -8.28 -4.52
N GLN A 83 -0.29 -8.72 -5.76
CA GLN A 83 -1.49 -9.13 -6.50
C GLN A 83 -2.68 -8.18 -6.32
N SER A 84 -2.51 -6.93 -6.77
CA SER A 84 -3.53 -5.87 -6.74
C SER A 84 -3.89 -5.37 -5.34
N ASN A 85 -3.09 -5.66 -4.33
CA ASN A 85 -3.26 -5.13 -2.99
C ASN A 85 -2.00 -4.38 -2.55
N PHE A 86 -2.17 -3.23 -1.92
CA PHE A 86 -1.11 -2.60 -1.16
C PHE A 86 -0.96 -3.29 0.19
N LEU A 87 0.26 -3.33 0.68
CA LEU A 87 0.60 -3.81 2.01
C LEU A 87 1.24 -2.66 2.79
N PHE A 88 0.69 -2.36 3.94
CA PHE A 88 1.19 -1.31 4.83
C PHE A 88 1.70 -1.97 6.10
N LEU A 89 3.02 -2.10 6.21
CA LEU A 89 3.67 -2.65 7.39
C LEU A 89 3.96 -1.49 8.34
N VAL A 90 3.09 -1.31 9.29
CA VAL A 90 3.10 -0.22 10.26
C VAL A 90 3.25 -0.79 11.67
N LYS A 91 3.34 0.07 12.67
CA LYS A 91 3.50 -0.34 14.06
C LYS A 91 2.39 -1.29 14.52
N GLU A 92 1.18 -1.07 14.09
CA GLU A 92 -0.01 -1.84 14.48
C GLU A 92 -0.09 -3.23 13.84
N GLY A 93 0.67 -3.47 12.77
CA GLY A 93 0.65 -4.72 12.04
C GLY A 93 0.75 -4.53 10.55
N VAL A 94 0.19 -5.46 9.79
CA VAL A 94 0.14 -5.39 8.33
C VAL A 94 -1.30 -5.12 7.91
N MET A 95 -1.49 -4.00 7.23
CA MET A 95 -2.78 -3.62 6.67
C MET A 95 -2.76 -3.74 5.16
N THR A 96 -3.92 -3.96 4.56
CA THR A 96 -4.09 -4.05 3.10
C THR A 96 -5.13 -3.08 2.61
N SER A 97 -4.97 -2.64 1.36
CA SER A 97 -5.95 -1.86 0.63
C SER A 97 -5.82 -2.10 -0.85
N THR A 98 -6.92 -1.98 -1.58
CA THR A 98 -6.93 -2.08 -3.06
C THR A 98 -6.51 -0.79 -3.74
N SER A 99 -6.39 0.29 -2.99
CA SER A 99 -5.89 1.58 -3.49
C SER A 99 -5.13 2.30 -2.38
N LEU A 100 -4.24 3.22 -2.77
CA LEU A 100 -3.44 3.97 -1.79
C LEU A 100 -4.33 4.87 -0.91
N GLU A 101 -5.38 5.43 -1.48
CA GLU A 101 -6.30 6.35 -0.81
C GLU A 101 -7.49 5.66 -0.16
N GLY A 102 -7.70 4.38 -0.45
CA GLY A 102 -8.85 3.62 0.04
C GLY A 102 -8.74 3.18 1.50
N PRO A 103 -9.80 2.57 2.03
CA PRO A 103 -9.77 2.07 3.40
C PRO A 103 -8.78 0.94 3.55
N ARG A 104 -8.16 0.87 4.72
CA ARG A 104 -7.17 -0.16 5.06
C ARG A 104 -7.78 -1.16 6.02
N TYR A 105 -7.46 -2.44 5.81
CA TYR A 105 -7.95 -3.54 6.63
C TYR A 105 -6.78 -4.31 7.21
N VAL A 106 -6.89 -4.72 8.48
CA VAL A 106 -5.83 -5.50 9.13
C VAL A 106 -5.79 -6.90 8.50
N ALA A 107 -4.65 -7.25 7.95
CA ALA A 107 -4.42 -8.57 7.36
C ALA A 107 -3.63 -9.48 8.29
N LEU A 108 -2.58 -8.96 8.92
CA LEU A 108 -1.69 -9.72 9.80
C LEU A 108 -1.32 -8.89 11.02
N VAL A 109 -1.03 -9.57 12.12
CA VAL A 109 -0.56 -8.96 13.37
C VAL A 109 0.78 -9.56 13.76
N ARG A 110 1.57 -8.82 14.53
CA ARG A 110 2.86 -9.30 15.04
C ARG A 110 2.66 -10.13 16.29
N THR A 111 3.38 -11.24 16.35
CA THR A 111 3.34 -12.15 17.50
C THR A 111 4.33 -11.78 18.60
N GLY A 112 5.23 -10.81 18.33
CA GLY A 112 6.22 -10.36 19.29
C GLY A 112 7.57 -11.09 19.21
N ASP A 113 7.64 -12.17 18.43
CA ASP A 113 8.86 -12.97 18.23
C ASP A 113 9.48 -12.76 16.83
N GLY A 114 9.09 -11.71 16.13
CA GLY A 114 9.52 -11.41 14.76
C GLY A 114 8.65 -12.04 13.68
N ARG A 115 7.56 -12.69 14.07
CA ARG A 115 6.64 -13.35 13.14
C ARG A 115 5.34 -12.57 12.96
N LEU A 116 4.60 -12.93 11.93
CA LEU A 116 3.29 -12.41 11.63
C LEU A 116 2.27 -13.56 11.70
N ALA A 117 1.06 -13.24 12.12
CA ALA A 117 -0.03 -14.20 12.22
C ALA A 117 -1.34 -13.58 11.75
N ILE A 118 -2.24 -14.43 11.25
CA ILE A 118 -3.61 -14.01 10.95
C ILE A 118 -4.30 -13.64 12.26
N PRO A 119 -5.02 -12.48 12.33
CA PRO A 119 -5.74 -12.11 13.56
C PRO A 119 -6.70 -13.21 13.99
N GLY A 120 -6.69 -13.54 15.29
CA GLY A 120 -7.50 -14.59 15.86
C GLY A 120 -6.93 -16.00 15.75
N ALA A 121 -5.84 -16.22 15.00
CA ALA A 121 -5.18 -17.51 14.83
C ALA A 121 -3.89 -17.63 15.64
N MET A 122 -3.67 -16.75 16.60
CA MET A 122 -2.46 -16.77 17.42
C MET A 122 -2.47 -17.97 18.39
N PRO A 123 -1.36 -18.70 18.50
CA PRO A 123 -1.26 -19.77 19.49
C PRO A 123 -1.39 -19.19 20.90
N ARG A 124 -2.13 -19.89 21.73
CA ARG A 124 -2.34 -19.52 23.13
C ARG A 124 -1.22 -20.06 24.03
#